data_a21d136ccf7cf8ce9b487529a11d6d7e
#
_entry.id   a21d136ccf7cf8ce9b487529a11d6d7e
#
_cell.length_a   1.000
_cell.length_b   1.000
_cell.length_c   1.000
_cell.angle_alpha   90.00
_cell.angle_beta   90.00
_cell.angle_gamma   90.00
#
_symmetry.space_group_name_H-M   'P 1'
#
loop_
_entity.id
_entity.type
_entity.pdbx_description
1 polymer ?
#
loop_
_entity_poly.entity_id
_entity_poly.type
_entity_poly.pdbx_seq_one_letter_code
_entity_poly.pdbx_strand_id
1 'polypeptide(L)'
;MSRSIFKCLRLQSFLLNLGFLLASSLLFLLTGHHVAAQSQSQASIRLPTSVDQAIKRSGISKDSISISVTEILVPTNPKSQSRTILAWRDEVSMNPASTIKLLTTLVALDILGPKYRWRTDLFTDGVIKNGTLKGNIYFLGHGDPKLIPEELLKLTGKLRELGIQHIDGNLIYDRSAYAPQVMEDQTIDGELFRSYNVPPDPLLYSFRTLSFKIDSNKNSDTFNITYTPRLARLSIQNNISVNSNQCDAGKRDVNVEITPDPNLVSGNQLKNQSAIQWVATFRGDLSKNCRGIGYNTVKFDPNTFFTLGFTAAWEDAGGTWIKSPRGLSGTVPVYARPLLSYEGLNLAEASQDINKFSNNVMARQVFLTLALEKIGKPADIPGGEKVVKAWLMQQGLSFPELVIENGSGLSRNEAISAKNLNTLLITAQGLPISEVFIDSLPIAGSEGTVRHRLVKELRKFLHLKKKPEVRIKTGALNQVRNISGYVFSKSGRIYAVTSFINDPKANRGQEIHDQLLGWLMEDGPDPKEAR
;
A
#
# COMPACT_ATOMS: atom_id res chain seq x y z
N MET A 1 23.24 -72.60 -1.34
CA MET A 1 24.53 -72.50 -2.00
C MET A 1 24.55 -71.14 -2.69
N SER A 2 25.39 -70.18 -2.48
CA SER A 2 26.62 -70.08 -1.73
C SER A 2 26.84 -68.59 -1.36
N ARG A 3 27.02 -68.33 -0.07
CA ARG A 3 27.67 -67.10 0.42
C ARG A 3 29.17 -67.34 0.28
N SER A 4 29.87 -66.60 -0.55
CA SER A 4 31.34 -66.45 -0.45
C SER A 4 31.90 -65.80 -1.73
N ILE A 5 31.72 -64.52 -1.97
CA ILE A 5 32.60 -63.70 -2.87
C ILE A 5 32.44 -62.19 -2.51
N PHE A 6 32.45 -61.84 -1.29
CA PHE A 6 32.39 -60.39 -0.90
C PHE A 6 33.36 -60.02 0.24
N LYS A 7 34.56 -60.65 0.27
CA LYS A 7 35.54 -60.31 1.32
C LYS A 7 36.96 -60.00 0.83
N CYS A 8 37.19 -59.76 -0.47
CA CYS A 8 38.56 -59.54 -0.95
C CYS A 8 38.79 -58.17 -1.68
N LEU A 9 37.88 -57.23 -1.62
CA LEU A 9 38.01 -55.93 -2.30
C LEU A 9 38.00 -54.71 -1.35
N ARG A 10 38.28 -54.92 -0.06
CA ARG A 10 38.32 -53.82 0.94
C ARG A 10 39.69 -53.52 1.55
N LEU A 11 40.77 -54.10 1.07
CA LEU A 11 42.10 -53.85 1.64
C LEU A 11 43.10 -53.16 0.69
N GLN A 12 42.73 -52.86 -0.56
CA GLN A 12 43.63 -52.13 -1.48
C GLN A 12 43.32 -50.64 -1.66
N SER A 13 42.17 -50.13 -1.12
CA SER A 13 41.83 -48.69 -1.20
C SER A 13 42.29 -47.85 0.00
N PHE A 14 42.93 -48.47 1.01
CA PHE A 14 43.38 -47.77 2.22
C PHE A 14 44.83 -47.30 2.20
N LEU A 15 45.64 -47.74 1.26
CA LEU A 15 47.07 -47.39 1.16
C LEU A 15 47.42 -46.40 0.04
N LEU A 16 46.43 -45.99 -0.78
CA LEU A 16 46.63 -44.98 -1.83
C LEU A 16 46.16 -43.58 -1.45
N ASN A 17 45.46 -43.42 -0.33
CA ASN A 17 44.98 -42.11 0.14
C ASN A 17 45.85 -41.44 1.20
N LEU A 18 46.93 -42.06 1.65
CA LEU A 18 47.88 -41.46 2.61
C LEU A 18 49.09 -40.78 1.95
N GLY A 19 49.30 -41.00 0.64
CA GLY A 19 50.36 -40.37 -0.14
C GLY A 19 50.03 -39.01 -0.77
N PHE A 20 48.77 -38.65 -0.86
CA PHE A 20 48.30 -37.39 -1.50
C PHE A 20 48.05 -36.25 -0.52
N LEU A 21 48.06 -36.50 0.78
CA LEU A 21 47.81 -35.49 1.83
C LEU A 21 49.08 -34.83 2.37
N LEU A 22 50.27 -35.27 1.98
CA LEU A 22 51.54 -34.66 2.40
C LEU A 22 52.27 -33.87 1.30
N ALA A 23 51.78 -33.90 0.04
CA ALA A 23 52.36 -33.11 -1.06
C ALA A 23 51.62 -31.81 -1.36
N SER A 24 50.43 -31.57 -0.77
CA SER A 24 49.63 -30.33 -0.95
C SER A 24 49.82 -29.27 0.13
N SER A 25 50.63 -29.56 1.17
CA SER A 25 50.88 -28.59 2.26
C SER A 25 52.14 -27.75 2.10
N LEU A 26 52.96 -27.98 1.04
CA LEU A 26 54.20 -27.22 0.85
C LEU A 26 54.22 -26.31 -0.38
N LEU A 27 53.09 -26.15 -1.10
CA LEU A 27 53.02 -25.26 -2.28
C LEU A 27 52.08 -24.04 -2.05
N PHE A 28 51.66 -23.77 -0.81
CA PHE A 28 50.81 -22.62 -0.47
C PHE A 28 51.56 -21.48 0.24
N LEU A 29 52.87 -21.48 0.25
CA LEU A 29 53.68 -20.50 1.00
C LEU A 29 54.48 -19.52 0.14
N LEU A 30 54.28 -19.44 -1.18
CA LEU A 30 55.05 -18.50 -2.03
C LEU A 30 54.27 -17.79 -3.14
N THR A 31 52.95 -17.61 -3.01
CA THR A 31 52.26 -16.58 -3.78
C THR A 31 51.60 -15.60 -2.80
N GLY A 32 52.38 -14.64 -2.36
CA GLY A 32 51.89 -13.44 -1.71
C GLY A 32 51.01 -12.67 -2.69
N HIS A 33 49.75 -13.06 -2.83
CA HIS A 33 48.74 -12.17 -3.40
C HIS A 33 48.49 -11.11 -2.35
N HIS A 34 49.04 -9.93 -2.58
CA HIS A 34 48.52 -8.71 -2.01
C HIS A 34 47.05 -8.61 -2.44
N VAL A 35 46.15 -9.19 -1.65
CA VAL A 35 44.76 -8.74 -1.62
C VAL A 35 44.87 -7.32 -1.09
N ALA A 36 44.84 -6.36 -2.02
CA ALA A 36 44.63 -5.00 -1.66
C ALA A 36 43.31 -4.97 -0.87
N ALA A 37 43.43 -4.82 0.44
CA ALA A 37 42.30 -4.50 1.29
C ALA A 37 41.75 -3.20 0.73
N GLN A 38 40.66 -3.29 -0.08
CA GLN A 38 39.87 -2.14 -0.43
C GLN A 38 39.40 -1.57 0.90
N SER A 39 39.93 -0.43 1.26
CA SER A 39 39.46 0.35 2.40
C SER A 39 37.98 0.61 2.19
N GLN A 40 37.12 -0.20 2.81
CA GLN A 40 35.74 0.17 3.02
C GLN A 40 35.81 1.52 3.76
N SER A 41 35.43 2.59 3.09
CA SER A 41 35.32 3.90 3.72
C SER A 41 34.40 3.70 4.93
N GLN A 42 34.93 3.85 6.14
CA GLN A 42 34.14 3.74 7.35
C GLN A 42 33.01 4.76 7.25
N ALA A 43 31.76 4.28 7.34
CA ALA A 43 30.59 5.15 7.41
C ALA A 43 30.75 6.16 8.54
N SER A 44 30.37 7.41 8.31
CA SER A 44 30.42 8.42 9.36
C SER A 44 29.49 8.03 10.52
N ILE A 45 30.07 7.85 11.70
CA ILE A 45 29.30 7.59 12.94
C ILE A 45 28.71 8.91 13.47
N ARG A 46 29.08 10.06 12.90
CA ARG A 46 28.62 11.38 13.34
C ARG A 46 27.45 11.86 12.48
N LEU A 47 26.39 12.30 13.17
CA LEU A 47 25.27 12.96 12.51
C LEU A 47 25.69 14.29 11.89
N PRO A 48 25.18 14.70 10.73
CA PRO A 48 25.35 16.05 10.20
C PRO A 48 24.93 17.07 11.25
N THR A 49 25.67 18.19 11.35
CA THR A 49 25.44 19.22 12.39
C THR A 49 24.00 19.73 12.39
N SER A 50 23.42 19.96 11.20
CA SER A 50 22.02 20.41 11.07
C SER A 50 21.01 19.39 11.61
N VAL A 51 21.27 18.08 11.37
CA VAL A 51 20.44 16.99 11.89
C VAL A 51 20.56 16.88 13.42
N ASP A 52 21.79 16.93 13.97
CA ASP A 52 22.03 16.88 15.41
C ASP A 52 21.35 18.05 16.14
N GLN A 53 21.41 19.25 15.56
CA GLN A 53 20.72 20.43 16.10
C GLN A 53 19.18 20.26 16.05
N ALA A 54 18.62 19.71 14.95
CA ALA A 54 17.19 19.45 14.86
C ALA A 54 16.74 18.43 15.91
N ILE A 55 17.53 17.38 16.14
CA ILE A 55 17.26 16.40 17.22
C ILE A 55 17.21 17.10 18.57
N LYS A 56 18.20 17.93 18.89
CA LYS A 56 18.23 18.68 20.17
C LYS A 56 16.99 19.57 20.33
N ARG A 57 16.59 20.31 19.29
CA ARG A 57 15.38 21.17 19.32
C ARG A 57 14.09 20.39 19.50
N SER A 58 13.98 19.20 18.88
CA SER A 58 12.78 18.37 18.95
C SER A 58 12.53 17.78 20.35
N GLY A 59 13.61 17.57 21.12
CA GLY A 59 13.60 16.84 22.39
C GLY A 59 13.34 15.33 22.22
N ILE A 60 13.56 14.78 21.02
CA ILE A 60 13.52 13.34 20.73
C ILE A 60 14.85 12.73 21.17
N SER A 61 14.78 11.53 21.78
CA SER A 61 16.00 10.81 22.14
C SER A 61 16.76 10.35 20.90
N LYS A 62 18.09 10.49 20.91
CA LYS A 62 18.95 9.92 19.86
C LYS A 62 18.82 8.39 19.76
N ASP A 63 18.46 7.74 20.87
CA ASP A 63 18.25 6.29 20.92
C ASP A 63 16.93 5.85 20.26
N SER A 64 16.02 6.78 20.05
CA SER A 64 14.76 6.56 19.33
C SER A 64 14.87 6.80 17.81
N ILE A 65 16.08 7.06 17.30
CA ILE A 65 16.33 7.40 15.89
C ILE A 65 17.27 6.38 15.27
N SER A 66 16.94 5.95 14.04
CA SER A 66 17.77 5.12 13.19
C SER A 66 17.86 5.75 11.80
N ILE A 67 19.08 5.86 11.24
CA ILE A 67 19.31 6.47 9.92
C ILE A 67 20.31 5.62 9.14
N SER A 68 19.96 5.26 7.90
CA SER A 68 20.85 4.66 6.92
C SER A 68 20.83 5.50 5.65
N VAL A 69 22.00 5.93 5.17
CA VAL A 69 22.19 6.65 3.91
C VAL A 69 23.29 6.00 3.12
N THR A 70 23.01 5.66 1.88
CA THR A 70 23.96 5.05 0.96
C THR A 70 23.95 5.80 -0.37
N GLU A 71 25.12 6.21 -0.84
CA GLU A 71 25.30 6.73 -2.19
C GLU A 71 25.33 5.55 -3.18
N ILE A 72 24.48 5.63 -4.18
CA ILE A 72 24.42 4.67 -5.28
C ILE A 72 25.31 5.19 -6.39
N LEU A 73 26.44 4.50 -6.61
CA LEU A 73 27.34 4.85 -7.69
C LEU A 73 26.74 4.31 -8.98
N VAL A 74 26.28 5.23 -9.87
CA VAL A 74 25.67 4.89 -11.16
C VAL A 74 26.66 4.03 -11.96
N PRO A 75 26.32 2.79 -12.32
CA PRO A 75 27.28 1.88 -12.88
C PRO A 75 27.52 2.14 -14.36
N THR A 76 28.76 2.18 -14.72
CA THR A 76 29.21 1.72 -16.05
C THR A 76 29.31 0.19 -16.11
N ASN A 77 28.93 -0.56 -15.05
CA ASN A 77 29.11 -2.00 -14.88
C ASN A 77 27.99 -2.61 -13.99
N PRO A 78 27.47 -3.83 -14.30
CA PRO A 78 26.31 -4.44 -13.63
C PRO A 78 26.48 -4.80 -12.13
N LYS A 79 27.64 -4.60 -11.53
CA LYS A 79 27.84 -4.67 -10.08
C LYS A 79 27.83 -3.25 -9.52
N SER A 80 26.64 -2.73 -9.23
CA SER A 80 26.45 -1.42 -8.60
C SER A 80 27.33 -1.31 -7.35
N GLN A 81 28.37 -0.49 -7.41
CA GLN A 81 29.11 -0.13 -6.21
C GLN A 81 28.26 0.90 -5.46
N SER A 82 28.05 0.65 -4.19
CA SER A 82 27.37 1.59 -3.28
C SER A 82 28.31 1.96 -2.15
N ARG A 83 28.17 3.18 -1.62
CA ARG A 83 29.00 3.67 -0.51
C ARG A 83 28.10 4.13 0.61
N THR A 84 28.22 3.53 1.79
CA THR A 84 27.53 4.00 2.99
C THR A 84 28.08 5.38 3.40
N ILE A 85 27.19 6.37 3.47
CA ILE A 85 27.49 7.75 3.82
C ILE A 85 27.25 8.00 5.30
N LEU A 86 26.14 7.46 5.82
CA LEU A 86 25.73 7.61 7.21
C LEU A 86 25.05 6.33 7.69
N ALA A 87 25.55 5.81 8.81
CA ALA A 87 24.95 4.70 9.54
C ALA A 87 24.80 5.10 11.00
N TRP A 88 23.59 5.43 11.43
CA TRP A 88 23.28 5.79 12.81
C TRP A 88 22.25 4.80 13.35
N ARG A 89 22.71 3.88 14.22
CA ARG A 89 21.83 2.82 14.80
C ARG A 89 21.00 2.07 13.75
N ASP A 90 21.51 1.99 12.53
CA ASP A 90 20.74 1.57 11.35
C ASP A 90 20.41 0.07 11.31
N GLU A 91 21.08 -0.73 12.15
CA GLU A 91 20.80 -2.16 12.35
C GLU A 91 19.68 -2.44 13.36
N VAL A 92 19.25 -1.40 14.11
CA VAL A 92 18.20 -1.58 15.13
C VAL A 92 16.85 -1.79 14.43
N SER A 93 16.19 -2.90 14.80
CA SER A 93 14.83 -3.20 14.35
C SER A 93 13.85 -2.20 14.95
N MET A 94 13.07 -1.53 14.10
CA MET A 94 12.10 -0.50 14.48
C MET A 94 10.82 -0.66 13.68
N ASN A 95 9.71 -0.09 14.19
CA ASN A 95 8.45 -0.10 13.47
C ASN A 95 8.55 0.80 12.22
N PRO A 96 8.40 0.26 11.00
CA PRO A 96 8.54 1.03 9.76
C PRO A 96 7.31 1.89 9.44
N ALA A 97 6.17 1.65 10.08
CA ALA A 97 4.90 2.18 9.64
C ALA A 97 4.74 2.03 8.10
N SER A 98 4.11 2.98 7.44
CA SER A 98 3.83 2.89 5.99
C SER A 98 5.06 2.89 5.07
N THR A 99 6.31 2.98 5.57
CA THR A 99 7.48 2.79 4.70
C THR A 99 7.66 1.33 4.28
N ILE A 100 7.07 0.36 5.00
CA ILE A 100 7.07 -1.06 4.59
C ILE A 100 6.36 -1.29 3.25
N LYS A 101 5.48 -0.38 2.82
CA LYS A 101 4.83 -0.44 1.50
C LYS A 101 5.83 -0.46 0.34
N LEU A 102 7.05 0.05 0.56
CA LEU A 102 8.14 -0.05 -0.41
C LEU A 102 8.50 -1.51 -0.67
N LEU A 103 8.60 -2.33 0.38
CA LEU A 103 8.84 -3.77 0.25
C LEU A 103 7.66 -4.44 -0.48
N THR A 104 6.43 -4.17 -0.07
CA THR A 104 5.23 -4.76 -0.67
C THR A 104 5.11 -4.44 -2.15
N THR A 105 5.29 -3.17 -2.54
CA THR A 105 5.13 -2.74 -3.94
C THR A 105 6.30 -3.18 -4.81
N LEU A 106 7.54 -3.17 -4.29
CA LEU A 106 8.70 -3.65 -5.02
C LEU A 106 8.59 -5.14 -5.34
N VAL A 107 8.29 -5.96 -4.32
CA VAL A 107 8.12 -7.41 -4.48
C VAL A 107 7.00 -7.72 -5.48
N ALA A 108 5.88 -7.00 -5.39
CA ALA A 108 4.77 -7.21 -6.30
C ALA A 108 5.14 -6.83 -7.75
N LEU A 109 5.78 -5.69 -7.96
CA LEU A 109 6.21 -5.25 -9.29
C LEU A 109 7.20 -6.22 -9.93
N ASP A 110 8.13 -6.76 -9.16
CA ASP A 110 9.13 -7.70 -9.68
C ASP A 110 8.55 -9.09 -9.96
N ILE A 111 7.69 -9.59 -9.08
CA ILE A 111 7.10 -10.94 -9.21
C ILE A 111 5.97 -11.00 -10.24
N LEU A 112 5.06 -10.04 -10.25
CA LEU A 112 3.85 -10.05 -11.08
C LEU A 112 4.02 -9.24 -12.37
N GLY A 113 4.97 -8.32 -12.36
CA GLY A 113 5.22 -7.38 -13.46
C GLY A 113 4.29 -6.14 -13.41
N PRO A 114 4.76 -4.98 -13.92
CA PRO A 114 4.02 -3.72 -13.84
C PRO A 114 2.70 -3.72 -14.62
N LYS A 115 2.55 -4.62 -15.60
CA LYS A 115 1.35 -4.76 -16.44
C LYS A 115 0.31 -5.71 -15.86
N TYR A 116 0.57 -6.39 -14.74
CA TYR A 116 -0.41 -7.24 -14.07
C TYR A 116 -1.69 -6.45 -13.82
N ARG A 117 -2.86 -7.05 -14.13
CA ARG A 117 -4.19 -6.47 -13.93
C ARG A 117 -5.03 -7.37 -13.06
N TRP A 118 -5.76 -6.79 -12.14
CA TRP A 118 -6.81 -7.49 -11.42
C TRP A 118 -8.06 -7.58 -12.27
N ARG A 119 -8.85 -8.62 -12.01
CA ARG A 119 -10.12 -8.81 -12.69
C ARG A 119 -11.25 -9.08 -11.70
N THR A 120 -12.44 -8.78 -12.16
CA THR A 120 -13.70 -9.16 -11.52
C THR A 120 -14.49 -9.95 -12.55
N ASP A 121 -14.71 -11.24 -12.27
CA ASP A 121 -15.41 -12.13 -13.18
C ASP A 121 -16.89 -12.21 -12.80
N LEU A 122 -17.77 -12.09 -13.79
CA LEU A 122 -19.20 -12.18 -13.61
C LEU A 122 -19.72 -13.43 -14.29
N PHE A 123 -20.59 -14.16 -13.58
CA PHE A 123 -21.27 -15.37 -14.07
C PHE A 123 -22.79 -15.25 -13.83
N THR A 124 -23.56 -16.12 -14.49
CA THR A 124 -25.00 -16.22 -14.25
C THR A 124 -25.48 -17.67 -14.28
N ASP A 125 -26.48 -17.96 -13.47
CA ASP A 125 -27.28 -19.21 -13.55
C ASP A 125 -28.51 -19.07 -14.46
N GLY A 126 -28.70 -17.86 -15.00
CA GLY A 126 -29.88 -17.49 -15.77
C GLY A 126 -29.69 -17.45 -17.27
N VAL A 127 -30.70 -16.98 -17.98
CA VAL A 127 -30.73 -16.78 -19.43
C VAL A 127 -31.15 -15.34 -19.75
N ILE A 128 -30.56 -14.79 -20.82
CA ILE A 128 -30.99 -13.51 -21.38
C ILE A 128 -32.10 -13.77 -22.41
N LYS A 129 -33.30 -13.21 -22.18
CA LYS A 129 -34.42 -13.33 -23.11
C LYS A 129 -35.10 -11.94 -23.21
N ASN A 130 -35.24 -11.46 -24.44
CA ASN A 130 -35.85 -10.15 -24.74
C ASN A 130 -35.29 -9.01 -23.89
N GLY A 131 -33.95 -8.94 -23.79
CA GLY A 131 -33.25 -7.92 -22.99
C GLY A 131 -33.31 -8.12 -21.47
N THR A 132 -33.95 -9.18 -20.98
CA THR A 132 -34.03 -9.48 -19.54
C THR A 132 -33.15 -10.65 -19.17
N LEU A 133 -32.21 -10.46 -18.25
CA LEU A 133 -31.50 -11.55 -17.59
C LEU A 133 -32.39 -12.11 -16.47
N LYS A 134 -32.89 -13.34 -16.67
CA LYS A 134 -33.68 -14.09 -15.66
C LYS A 134 -32.76 -15.04 -14.91
N GLY A 135 -32.27 -14.65 -13.76
CA GLY A 135 -31.32 -15.37 -12.91
C GLY A 135 -30.38 -14.47 -12.17
N ASN A 136 -29.57 -15.04 -11.29
CA ASN A 136 -28.63 -14.31 -10.47
C ASN A 136 -27.38 -13.90 -11.26
N ILE A 137 -26.72 -12.82 -10.81
CA ILE A 137 -25.36 -12.48 -11.22
C ILE A 137 -24.42 -12.83 -10.06
N TYR A 138 -23.43 -13.64 -10.35
CA TYR A 138 -22.35 -14.00 -9.43
C TYR A 138 -21.13 -13.15 -9.73
N PHE A 139 -20.59 -12.49 -8.72
CA PHE A 139 -19.34 -11.74 -8.79
C PHE A 139 -18.23 -12.56 -8.12
N LEU A 140 -17.25 -12.99 -8.88
CA LEU A 140 -16.03 -13.61 -8.36
C LEU A 140 -14.94 -12.56 -8.30
N GLY A 141 -14.55 -12.17 -7.09
CA GLY A 141 -13.50 -11.19 -6.85
C GLY A 141 -12.12 -11.81 -6.81
N HIS A 142 -11.14 -11.10 -7.40
CA HIS A 142 -9.73 -11.48 -7.36
C HIS A 142 -8.87 -10.43 -6.63
N GLY A 143 -9.48 -9.57 -5.80
CA GLY A 143 -8.77 -8.61 -4.99
C GLY A 143 -8.37 -7.32 -5.70
N ASP A 144 -9.18 -6.84 -6.65
CA ASP A 144 -8.95 -5.54 -7.28
C ASP A 144 -8.83 -4.44 -6.21
N PRO A 145 -7.67 -3.75 -6.11
CA PRO A 145 -7.44 -2.76 -5.08
C PRO A 145 -8.18 -1.43 -5.33
N LYS A 146 -8.77 -1.23 -6.51
CA LYS A 146 -9.36 0.07 -6.90
C LYS A 146 -10.60 -0.06 -7.78
N LEU A 147 -11.52 -0.96 -7.44
CA LEU A 147 -12.84 -0.97 -8.06
C LEU A 147 -13.65 0.23 -7.54
N ILE A 148 -13.47 1.40 -8.18
CA ILE A 148 -14.12 2.67 -7.85
C ILE A 148 -15.39 2.89 -8.67
N PRO A 149 -16.20 3.95 -8.39
CA PRO A 149 -17.45 4.21 -9.10
C PRO A 149 -17.33 4.25 -10.62
N GLU A 150 -16.26 4.86 -11.13
CA GLU A 150 -15.98 4.99 -12.55
C GLU A 150 -15.74 3.62 -13.22
N GLU A 151 -15.04 2.73 -12.51
CA GLU A 151 -14.78 1.37 -12.98
C GLU A 151 -16.06 0.52 -12.92
N LEU A 152 -16.86 0.69 -11.87
CA LEU A 152 -18.13 -0.01 -11.73
C LEU A 152 -19.13 0.43 -12.81
N LEU A 153 -19.15 1.72 -13.18
CA LEU A 153 -19.97 2.24 -14.28
C LEU A 153 -19.55 1.65 -15.64
N LYS A 154 -18.24 1.52 -15.90
CA LYS A 154 -17.73 0.85 -17.10
C LYS A 154 -18.14 -0.61 -17.14
N LEU A 155 -18.05 -1.32 -16.00
CA LEU A 155 -18.45 -2.72 -15.88
C LEU A 155 -19.95 -2.88 -16.20
N THR A 156 -20.82 -2.02 -15.63
CA THR A 156 -22.26 -2.05 -15.93
C THR A 156 -22.57 -1.69 -17.38
N GLY A 157 -21.80 -0.77 -17.98
CA GLY A 157 -21.87 -0.47 -19.41
C GLY A 157 -21.63 -1.70 -20.28
N LYS A 158 -20.59 -2.50 -19.94
CA LYS A 158 -20.31 -3.76 -20.64
C LYS A 158 -21.42 -4.80 -20.50
N LEU A 159 -22.13 -4.86 -19.36
CA LEU A 159 -23.33 -5.68 -19.23
C LEU A 159 -24.45 -5.21 -20.16
N ARG A 160 -24.58 -3.89 -20.38
CA ARG A 160 -25.53 -3.31 -21.35
C ARG A 160 -25.17 -3.75 -22.80
N GLU A 161 -23.87 -3.75 -23.13
CA GLU A 161 -23.36 -4.19 -24.44
C GLU A 161 -23.72 -5.66 -24.74
N LEU A 162 -23.84 -6.52 -23.71
CA LEU A 162 -24.34 -7.89 -23.86
C LEU A 162 -25.85 -7.98 -24.15
N GLY A 163 -26.52 -6.85 -24.30
CA GLY A 163 -27.95 -6.78 -24.58
C GLY A 163 -28.85 -6.89 -23.35
N ILE A 164 -28.28 -6.85 -22.12
CA ILE A 164 -29.05 -6.87 -20.88
C ILE A 164 -29.64 -5.49 -20.64
N GLN A 165 -30.95 -5.38 -20.60
CA GLN A 165 -31.69 -4.15 -20.28
C GLN A 165 -32.29 -4.19 -18.87
N HIS A 166 -32.76 -5.39 -18.48
CA HIS A 166 -33.42 -5.63 -17.21
C HIS A 166 -32.77 -6.81 -16.50
N ILE A 167 -32.69 -6.76 -15.17
CA ILE A 167 -32.22 -7.88 -14.34
C ILE A 167 -33.38 -8.34 -13.45
N ASP A 168 -33.68 -9.63 -13.47
CA ASP A 168 -34.63 -10.33 -12.60
C ASP A 168 -33.89 -11.41 -11.80
N GLY A 169 -33.12 -11.00 -10.80
CA GLY A 169 -32.29 -11.87 -9.98
C GLY A 169 -31.58 -11.12 -8.86
N ASN A 170 -30.74 -11.84 -8.12
CA ASN A 170 -29.95 -11.31 -7.03
C ASN A 170 -28.48 -11.17 -7.44
N LEU A 171 -27.71 -10.48 -6.61
CA LEU A 171 -26.26 -10.36 -6.72
C LEU A 171 -25.61 -11.30 -5.70
N ILE A 172 -24.80 -12.21 -6.15
CA ILE A 172 -24.12 -13.19 -5.32
C ILE A 172 -22.62 -12.87 -5.31
N TYR A 173 -22.04 -12.74 -4.15
CA TYR A 173 -20.65 -12.33 -3.97
C TYR A 173 -19.77 -13.48 -3.53
N ASP A 174 -18.93 -13.96 -4.46
CA ASP A 174 -17.93 -14.99 -4.22
C ASP A 174 -16.60 -14.35 -3.79
N ARG A 175 -16.28 -14.53 -2.50
CA ARG A 175 -15.06 -14.04 -1.87
C ARG A 175 -14.07 -15.14 -1.54
N SER A 176 -14.20 -16.30 -2.18
CA SER A 176 -13.37 -17.48 -1.92
C SER A 176 -11.87 -17.28 -2.24
N ALA A 177 -11.50 -16.18 -2.90
CA ALA A 177 -10.10 -15.84 -3.16
C ALA A 177 -9.31 -15.56 -1.88
N TYR A 178 -9.95 -15.04 -0.82
CA TYR A 178 -9.31 -14.74 0.46
C TYR A 178 -9.84 -15.60 1.60
N ALA A 179 -8.98 -15.89 2.55
CA ALA A 179 -9.36 -16.57 3.77
C ALA A 179 -10.27 -15.65 4.62
N PRO A 180 -11.34 -16.17 5.27
CA PRO A 180 -12.30 -15.35 5.99
C PRO A 180 -11.68 -14.41 7.03
N GLN A 181 -10.68 -14.89 7.76
CA GLN A 181 -10.03 -14.13 8.84
C GLN A 181 -9.32 -12.84 8.39
N VAL A 182 -8.89 -12.74 7.12
CA VAL A 182 -8.26 -11.51 6.62
C VAL A 182 -9.29 -10.43 6.27
N MET A 183 -10.57 -10.82 6.13
CA MET A 183 -11.69 -9.94 5.82
C MET A 183 -12.42 -9.44 7.06
N GLU A 184 -12.00 -9.85 8.25
CA GLU A 184 -12.57 -9.40 9.50
C GLU A 184 -12.11 -7.98 9.83
N ASP A 185 -13.00 -7.19 10.46
CA ASP A 185 -12.69 -5.83 10.89
C ASP A 185 -11.60 -5.85 11.97
N GLN A 186 -10.41 -5.38 11.61
CA GLN A 186 -9.27 -5.23 12.51
C GLN A 186 -9.07 -3.75 12.83
N THR A 187 -8.90 -3.43 14.11
CA THR A 187 -8.69 -2.04 14.53
C THR A 187 -7.30 -1.82 15.05
N ILE A 188 -6.66 -0.77 14.56
CA ILE A 188 -5.53 -0.17 15.26
C ILE A 188 -6.07 0.97 16.12
N ASP A 189 -5.62 1.02 17.37
CA ASP A 189 -5.93 2.10 18.32
C ASP A 189 -7.44 2.28 18.59
N GLY A 190 -8.27 1.24 18.40
CA GLY A 190 -9.71 1.23 18.70
C GLY A 190 -10.62 1.96 17.70
N GLU A 191 -10.09 2.42 16.58
CA GLU A 191 -10.80 3.25 15.58
C GLU A 191 -11.52 2.41 14.51
N LEU A 192 -12.69 1.84 14.85
CA LEU A 192 -13.44 0.90 13.99
C LEU A 192 -13.89 1.47 12.64
N PHE A 193 -14.35 2.73 12.60
CA PHE A 193 -15.04 3.29 11.44
C PHE A 193 -14.17 4.19 10.54
N ARG A 194 -12.86 4.09 10.67
CA ARG A 194 -11.92 4.86 9.83
C ARG A 194 -11.65 4.16 8.50
N SER A 195 -11.65 4.89 7.43
CA SER A 195 -11.40 4.37 6.08
C SER A 195 -10.05 3.67 5.92
N TYR A 196 -9.04 4.03 6.71
CA TYR A 196 -7.73 3.39 6.67
C TYR A 196 -7.69 2.00 7.36
N ASN A 197 -8.73 1.65 8.14
CA ASN A 197 -8.87 0.35 8.83
C ASN A 197 -9.72 -0.65 8.06
N VAL A 198 -10.33 -0.26 6.93
CA VAL A 198 -11.14 -1.18 6.11
C VAL A 198 -10.33 -2.43 5.78
N PRO A 199 -10.86 -3.64 6.10
CA PRO A 199 -10.17 -4.88 5.80
C PRO A 199 -10.10 -5.13 4.29
N PRO A 200 -9.15 -5.96 3.83
CA PRO A 200 -9.13 -6.44 2.46
C PRO A 200 -10.41 -7.22 2.12
N ASP A 201 -10.84 -7.13 0.87
CA ASP A 201 -11.99 -7.87 0.35
C ASP A 201 -11.74 -8.19 -1.13
N PRO A 202 -11.91 -9.45 -1.61
CA PRO A 202 -11.76 -9.77 -3.02
C PRO A 202 -12.65 -8.94 -3.95
N LEU A 203 -13.77 -8.42 -3.44
CA LEU A 203 -14.74 -7.56 -4.12
C LEU A 203 -14.84 -6.18 -3.45
N LEU A 204 -13.70 -5.55 -3.19
CA LEU A 204 -13.64 -4.26 -2.51
C LEU A 204 -14.13 -3.14 -3.44
N TYR A 205 -15.34 -2.64 -3.22
CA TYR A 205 -15.87 -1.48 -3.93
C TYR A 205 -15.57 -0.18 -3.17
N SER A 206 -15.02 0.82 -3.88
CA SER A 206 -14.77 2.19 -3.39
C SER A 206 -14.20 2.25 -1.97
N PHE A 207 -13.26 1.33 -1.65
CA PHE A 207 -12.64 1.19 -0.32
C PHE A 207 -13.66 1.02 0.82
N ARG A 208 -14.87 0.55 0.54
CA ARG A 208 -16.02 0.49 1.48
C ARG A 208 -16.24 1.82 2.23
N THR A 209 -15.87 2.93 1.61
CA THR A 209 -15.90 4.26 2.24
C THR A 209 -16.87 5.18 1.53
N LEU A 210 -17.76 5.79 2.32
CA LEU A 210 -18.64 6.85 1.88
C LEU A 210 -18.04 8.20 2.30
N SER A 211 -17.73 9.02 1.32
CA SER A 211 -17.08 10.32 1.52
C SER A 211 -18.10 11.45 1.25
N PHE A 212 -18.34 12.28 2.24
CA PHE A 212 -19.17 13.47 2.13
C PHE A 212 -18.30 14.72 2.01
N LYS A 213 -18.77 15.68 1.22
CA LYS A 213 -18.21 17.03 1.11
C LYS A 213 -19.28 18.03 1.44
N ILE A 214 -19.00 18.91 2.40
CA ILE A 214 -19.88 19.98 2.85
C ILE A 214 -19.28 21.31 2.41
N ASP A 215 -19.99 22.02 1.55
CA ASP A 215 -19.62 23.35 1.06
C ASP A 215 -20.67 24.37 1.43
N SER A 216 -20.26 25.57 1.88
CA SER A 216 -21.20 26.67 2.13
C SER A 216 -21.81 27.14 0.81
N ASN A 217 -23.12 27.36 0.81
CA ASN A 217 -23.81 27.98 -0.32
C ASN A 217 -23.57 29.50 -0.28
N LYS A 218 -23.08 30.06 -1.41
CA LYS A 218 -22.78 31.50 -1.50
C LYS A 218 -24.04 32.39 -1.45
N ASN A 219 -25.17 31.82 -1.82
CA ASN A 219 -26.41 32.58 -2.06
C ASN A 219 -27.48 32.33 -0.98
N SER A 220 -27.24 31.50 0.01
CA SER A 220 -28.16 31.17 1.08
C SER A 220 -27.43 30.75 2.36
N ASP A 221 -28.06 30.91 3.51
CA ASP A 221 -27.55 30.42 4.79
C ASP A 221 -27.79 28.89 4.91
N THR A 222 -27.25 28.13 3.94
CA THR A 222 -27.34 26.66 3.92
C THR A 222 -26.05 26.06 3.45
N PHE A 223 -25.89 24.75 3.65
CA PHE A 223 -24.76 23.98 3.13
C PHE A 223 -25.22 23.05 2.00
N ASN A 224 -24.42 22.95 0.95
CA ASN A 224 -24.56 21.92 -0.06
C ASN A 224 -23.73 20.70 0.37
N ILE A 225 -24.37 19.53 0.47
CA ILE A 225 -23.72 18.28 0.86
C ILE A 225 -23.75 17.35 -0.35
N THR A 226 -22.57 16.98 -0.80
CA THR A 226 -22.37 15.96 -1.85
C THR A 226 -21.68 14.74 -1.28
N TYR A 227 -21.80 13.59 -1.93
CA TYR A 227 -21.14 12.37 -1.48
C TYR A 227 -20.70 11.48 -2.64
N THR A 228 -19.72 10.66 -2.38
CA THR A 228 -19.20 9.63 -3.28
C THR A 228 -18.80 8.37 -2.49
N PRO A 229 -19.02 7.13 -3.03
CA PRO A 229 -19.72 6.83 -4.27
C PRO A 229 -21.22 7.13 -4.19
N ARG A 230 -21.87 7.35 -5.35
CA ARG A 230 -23.33 7.33 -5.40
C ARG A 230 -23.82 5.93 -5.01
N LEU A 231 -24.73 5.89 -4.05
CA LEU A 231 -25.41 4.68 -3.60
C LEU A 231 -26.89 4.79 -3.94
N ALA A 232 -27.46 3.76 -4.53
CA ALA A 232 -28.90 3.71 -4.71
C ALA A 232 -29.60 3.80 -3.36
N ARG A 233 -30.75 4.48 -3.33
CA ARG A 233 -31.59 4.57 -2.11
C ARG A 233 -30.92 5.26 -0.91
N LEU A 234 -29.90 6.11 -1.13
CA LEU A 234 -29.35 6.99 -0.10
C LEU A 234 -29.75 8.43 -0.39
N SER A 235 -30.47 9.05 0.54
CA SER A 235 -30.80 10.46 0.53
C SER A 235 -30.02 11.21 1.60
N ILE A 236 -29.98 12.56 1.47
CA ILE A 236 -29.34 13.45 2.45
C ILE A 236 -30.42 14.29 3.12
N GLN A 237 -30.38 14.34 4.46
CA GLN A 237 -31.12 15.28 5.27
C GLN A 237 -30.14 16.23 5.95
N ASN A 238 -30.19 17.51 5.55
CA ASN A 238 -29.30 18.53 6.09
C ASN A 238 -30.01 19.33 7.19
N ASN A 239 -29.61 19.08 8.44
CA ASN A 239 -30.08 19.79 9.64
C ASN A 239 -28.91 20.52 10.32
N ILE A 240 -27.93 21.03 9.53
CA ILE A 240 -26.81 21.81 10.05
C ILE A 240 -27.28 23.23 10.31
N SER A 241 -27.09 23.73 11.53
CA SER A 241 -27.27 25.14 11.89
C SER A 241 -26.07 25.96 11.37
N VAL A 242 -26.40 27.14 10.80
CA VAL A 242 -25.38 28.04 10.25
C VAL A 242 -25.03 29.13 11.25
N ASN A 243 -23.75 29.37 11.48
CA ASN A 243 -23.24 30.50 12.26
C ASN A 243 -22.26 31.36 11.45
N SER A 244 -21.88 32.54 11.98
CA SER A 244 -21.01 33.51 11.32
C SER A 244 -19.58 33.53 11.91
N ASN A 245 -19.23 32.57 12.77
CA ASN A 245 -17.93 32.47 13.42
C ASN A 245 -16.79 32.28 12.39
N GLN A 246 -15.55 32.47 12.85
CA GLN A 246 -14.39 32.07 12.06
C GLN A 246 -14.41 30.55 11.86
N CYS A 247 -14.06 30.07 10.65
CA CYS A 247 -14.00 28.64 10.39
C CYS A 247 -12.83 28.02 11.18
N ASP A 248 -13.17 27.18 12.14
CA ASP A 248 -12.20 26.32 12.82
C ASP A 248 -12.29 24.90 12.26
N ALA A 249 -11.39 24.59 11.32
CA ALA A 249 -11.33 23.27 10.68
C ALA A 249 -10.98 22.13 11.67
N GLY A 250 -10.52 22.48 12.88
CA GLY A 250 -10.19 21.52 13.95
C GLY A 250 -11.41 21.10 14.78
N LYS A 251 -12.40 21.97 14.91
CA LYS A 251 -13.67 21.68 15.60
C LYS A 251 -14.72 21.21 14.60
N ARG A 252 -14.89 19.92 14.48
CA ARG A 252 -15.93 19.31 13.66
C ARG A 252 -17.18 19.11 14.51
N ASP A 253 -17.98 20.16 14.66
CA ASP A 253 -19.24 20.10 15.40
C ASP A 253 -20.40 19.54 14.54
N VAL A 254 -20.07 18.93 13.39
CA VAL A 254 -21.04 18.25 12.52
C VAL A 254 -20.95 16.75 12.72
N ASN A 255 -22.07 16.13 13.03
CA ASN A 255 -22.26 14.69 13.10
C ASN A 255 -23.12 14.20 11.94
N VAL A 256 -22.78 13.02 11.38
CA VAL A 256 -23.61 12.33 10.39
C VAL A 256 -24.06 10.99 10.93
N GLU A 257 -25.34 10.76 10.86
CA GLU A 257 -25.97 9.48 11.18
C GLU A 257 -26.65 8.91 9.93
N ILE A 258 -26.37 7.65 9.60
CA ILE A 258 -26.98 6.96 8.46
C ILE A 258 -27.90 5.88 9.02
N THR A 259 -29.20 6.03 8.77
CA THR A 259 -30.24 5.13 9.28
C THR A 259 -31.24 4.77 8.16
N PRO A 260 -31.97 3.66 8.31
CA PRO A 260 -33.15 3.45 7.49
C PRO A 260 -34.13 4.64 7.61
N ASP A 261 -34.76 5.03 6.50
CA ASP A 261 -35.79 6.08 6.53
C ASP A 261 -37.00 5.58 7.32
N PRO A 262 -37.33 6.18 8.48
CA PRO A 262 -38.42 5.72 9.34
C PRO A 262 -39.80 5.80 8.68
N ASN A 263 -39.98 6.64 7.67
CA ASN A 263 -41.23 6.83 6.97
C ASN A 263 -41.49 5.77 5.88
N LEU A 264 -40.45 5.06 5.46
CA LEU A 264 -40.47 4.14 4.30
C LEU A 264 -40.17 2.69 4.66
N VAL A 265 -39.86 2.40 5.92
CA VAL A 265 -39.51 1.01 6.35
C VAL A 265 -40.76 0.30 6.86
N SER A 266 -41.16 -0.79 6.18
CA SER A 266 -42.15 -1.76 6.70
C SER A 266 -41.43 -3.04 7.18
N GLY A 267 -41.99 -3.73 8.19
CA GLY A 267 -41.32 -4.83 8.91
C GLY A 267 -40.73 -5.95 8.06
N ASN A 268 -41.24 -6.24 6.85
CA ASN A 268 -40.69 -7.23 5.93
C ASN A 268 -39.47 -6.73 5.12
N GLN A 269 -39.24 -5.43 5.01
CA GLN A 269 -38.12 -4.85 4.26
C GLN A 269 -36.81 -4.92 5.03
N LEU A 270 -36.83 -5.01 6.36
CA LEU A 270 -35.63 -5.15 7.20
C LEU A 270 -34.82 -6.40 6.88
N LYS A 271 -35.43 -7.42 6.27
CA LYS A 271 -34.73 -8.64 5.81
C LYS A 271 -33.94 -8.46 4.51
N ASN A 272 -34.15 -7.35 3.78
CA ASN A 272 -33.39 -7.03 2.56
C ASN A 272 -32.84 -5.61 2.66
N GLN A 273 -31.65 -5.44 3.23
CA GLN A 273 -31.01 -4.15 3.44
C GLN A 273 -30.82 -3.36 2.13
N SER A 274 -30.64 -4.03 1.00
CA SER A 274 -30.53 -3.40 -0.31
C SER A 274 -31.83 -2.80 -0.83
N ALA A 275 -32.98 -3.19 -0.28
CA ALA A 275 -34.30 -2.61 -0.60
C ALA A 275 -34.69 -1.44 0.32
N ILE A 276 -33.94 -1.22 1.40
CA ILE A 276 -34.19 -0.16 2.37
C ILE A 276 -33.82 1.19 1.76
N GLN A 277 -34.69 2.20 1.96
CA GLN A 277 -34.31 3.59 1.74
C GLN A 277 -33.52 4.08 2.96
N TRP A 278 -32.32 4.59 2.70
CA TRP A 278 -31.41 5.09 3.72
C TRP A 278 -31.40 6.62 3.72
N VAL A 279 -31.22 7.21 4.88
CA VAL A 279 -31.06 8.66 5.02
C VAL A 279 -29.78 8.97 5.82
N ALA A 280 -28.93 9.82 5.26
CA ALA A 280 -27.79 10.41 5.94
C ALA A 280 -28.21 11.75 6.53
N THR A 281 -28.45 11.81 7.83
CA THR A 281 -28.85 13.00 8.55
C THR A 281 -27.65 13.71 9.14
N PHE A 282 -27.44 14.95 8.72
CA PHE A 282 -26.39 15.83 9.23
C PHE A 282 -26.96 16.75 10.30
N ARG A 283 -26.31 16.84 11.47
CA ARG A 283 -26.67 17.71 12.59
C ARG A 283 -25.45 18.40 13.16
N GLY A 284 -25.65 19.55 13.80
CA GLY A 284 -24.60 20.32 14.46
C GLY A 284 -24.50 21.73 13.94
N ASP A 285 -23.46 22.45 14.33
CA ASP A 285 -23.24 23.84 13.99
C ASP A 285 -22.00 24.01 13.10
N LEU A 286 -22.13 24.77 12.02
CA LEU A 286 -21.03 25.02 11.11
C LEU A 286 -21.00 26.49 10.67
N SER A 287 -19.81 27.07 10.60
CA SER A 287 -19.66 28.44 10.12
C SER A 287 -19.86 28.52 8.60
N LYS A 288 -20.62 29.54 8.14
CA LYS A 288 -20.75 29.85 6.71
C LYS A 288 -19.44 30.17 6.01
N ASN A 289 -18.36 30.45 6.78
CA ASN A 289 -17.01 30.68 6.27
C ASN A 289 -16.25 29.37 5.99
N CYS A 290 -16.78 28.21 6.43
CA CYS A 290 -16.18 26.90 6.18
C CYS A 290 -16.49 26.41 4.76
N ARG A 291 -15.47 25.86 4.10
CA ARG A 291 -15.60 25.27 2.75
C ARG A 291 -14.78 23.98 2.66
N GLY A 292 -15.26 23.05 1.83
CA GLY A 292 -14.53 21.81 1.52
C GLY A 292 -14.35 20.90 2.72
N ILE A 293 -15.28 20.89 3.68
CA ILE A 293 -15.19 19.99 4.83
C ILE A 293 -15.50 18.58 4.38
N GLY A 294 -14.51 17.70 4.51
CA GLY A 294 -14.63 16.28 4.20
C GLY A 294 -15.00 15.45 5.43
N TYR A 295 -15.92 14.51 5.25
CA TYR A 295 -16.27 13.50 6.24
C TYR A 295 -16.32 12.13 5.60
N ASN A 296 -15.56 11.15 6.14
CA ASN A 296 -15.53 9.79 5.63
C ASN A 296 -16.08 8.83 6.68
N THR A 297 -16.92 7.89 6.24
CA THR A 297 -17.48 6.85 7.12
C THR A 297 -17.53 5.49 6.44
N VAL A 298 -17.42 4.43 7.26
CA VAL A 298 -17.62 3.04 6.89
C VAL A 298 -18.84 2.56 7.66
N LYS A 299 -20.02 2.60 7.05
CA LYS A 299 -21.29 2.32 7.74
C LYS A 299 -21.91 1.00 7.33
N PHE A 300 -21.80 0.64 6.05
CA PHE A 300 -22.48 -0.53 5.52
C PHE A 300 -21.58 -1.78 5.57
N ASP A 301 -22.20 -2.95 5.74
CA ASP A 301 -21.52 -4.21 5.47
C ASP A 301 -21.10 -4.32 3.99
N PRO A 302 -20.12 -5.18 3.65
CA PRO A 302 -19.58 -5.26 2.30
C PRO A 302 -20.64 -5.56 1.23
N ASN A 303 -21.59 -6.47 1.51
CA ASN A 303 -22.62 -6.85 0.54
C ASN A 303 -23.61 -5.72 0.26
N THR A 304 -24.08 -5.07 1.32
CA THR A 304 -25.01 -3.92 1.19
C THR A 304 -24.33 -2.79 0.45
N PHE A 305 -23.10 -2.44 0.81
CA PHE A 305 -22.36 -1.34 0.16
C PHE A 305 -22.16 -1.60 -1.33
N PHE A 306 -21.69 -2.81 -1.70
CA PHE A 306 -21.51 -3.17 -3.10
C PHE A 306 -22.83 -3.19 -3.86
N THR A 307 -23.91 -3.76 -3.28
CA THR A 307 -25.22 -3.85 -3.94
C THR A 307 -25.81 -2.47 -4.22
N LEU A 308 -25.74 -1.55 -3.25
CA LEU A 308 -26.24 -0.17 -3.42
C LEU A 308 -25.41 0.59 -4.47
N GLY A 309 -24.08 0.39 -4.49
CA GLY A 309 -23.19 0.97 -5.48
C GLY A 309 -23.43 0.40 -6.89
N PHE A 310 -23.52 -0.92 -7.01
CA PHE A 310 -23.80 -1.58 -8.28
C PHE A 310 -25.20 -1.20 -8.83
N THR A 311 -26.22 -1.14 -7.96
CA THR A 311 -27.55 -0.70 -8.34
C THR A 311 -27.52 0.72 -8.91
N ALA A 312 -26.82 1.64 -8.24
CA ALA A 312 -26.64 3.01 -8.72
C ALA A 312 -25.93 3.05 -10.08
N ALA A 313 -24.82 2.33 -10.24
CA ALA A 313 -24.07 2.27 -11.51
C ALA A 313 -24.88 1.61 -12.64
N TRP A 314 -25.67 0.57 -12.32
CA TRP A 314 -26.57 -0.09 -13.27
C TRP A 314 -27.66 0.85 -13.79
N GLU A 315 -28.31 1.60 -12.87
CA GLU A 315 -29.30 2.63 -13.20
C GLU A 315 -28.69 3.77 -14.04
N ASP A 316 -27.48 4.24 -13.67
CA ASP A 316 -26.75 5.27 -14.41
C ASP A 316 -26.36 4.81 -15.83
N ALA A 317 -26.11 3.51 -16.02
CA ALA A 317 -25.91 2.91 -17.34
C ALA A 317 -27.21 2.68 -18.13
N GLY A 318 -28.37 3.11 -17.61
CA GLY A 318 -29.69 2.94 -18.22
C GLY A 318 -30.30 1.55 -18.05
N GLY A 319 -29.80 0.74 -17.15
CA GLY A 319 -30.35 -0.55 -16.78
C GLY A 319 -31.48 -0.42 -15.75
N THR A 320 -32.33 -1.43 -15.64
CA THR A 320 -33.41 -1.48 -14.65
C THR A 320 -33.49 -2.82 -13.93
N TRP A 321 -34.21 -2.86 -12.83
CA TRP A 321 -34.48 -4.04 -12.03
C TRP A 321 -35.96 -4.41 -12.12
N ILE A 322 -36.27 -5.71 -12.34
CA ILE A 322 -37.66 -6.19 -12.23
C ILE A 322 -38.08 -6.24 -10.76
N LYS A 323 -37.15 -6.64 -9.87
CA LYS A 323 -37.31 -6.60 -8.40
C LYS A 323 -36.04 -6.06 -7.79
N SER A 324 -36.17 -5.37 -6.64
CA SER A 324 -34.98 -4.93 -5.89
C SER A 324 -34.05 -6.12 -5.59
N PRO A 325 -32.77 -6.07 -6.01
CA PRO A 325 -31.84 -7.16 -5.81
C PRO A 325 -31.50 -7.35 -4.34
N ARG A 326 -31.17 -8.57 -3.95
CA ARG A 326 -30.50 -8.87 -2.69
C ARG A 326 -29.03 -9.09 -2.95
N GLY A 327 -28.18 -8.54 -2.07
CA GLY A 327 -26.76 -8.84 -2.04
C GLY A 327 -26.48 -10.01 -1.11
N LEU A 328 -26.08 -11.15 -1.63
CA LEU A 328 -25.89 -12.38 -0.86
C LEU A 328 -24.45 -12.87 -0.98
N SER A 329 -23.91 -13.42 0.12
CA SER A 329 -22.64 -14.16 0.06
C SER A 329 -22.92 -15.56 -0.52
N GLY A 330 -22.00 -16.05 -1.37
CA GLY A 330 -22.10 -17.37 -1.99
C GLY A 330 -20.90 -17.65 -2.90
N THR A 331 -20.86 -18.84 -3.47
CA THR A 331 -19.83 -19.23 -4.42
C THR A 331 -20.43 -19.38 -5.82
N VAL A 332 -19.61 -19.16 -6.85
CA VAL A 332 -20.00 -19.41 -8.24
C VAL A 332 -20.26 -20.89 -8.42
N PRO A 333 -21.51 -21.33 -8.75
CA PRO A 333 -21.80 -22.74 -8.95
C PRO A 333 -21.18 -23.24 -10.25
N VAL A 334 -20.88 -24.55 -10.31
CA VAL A 334 -20.20 -25.18 -11.47
C VAL A 334 -20.99 -25.00 -12.76
N TYR A 335 -22.33 -24.97 -12.69
CA TYR A 335 -23.21 -24.80 -13.84
C TYR A 335 -23.40 -23.35 -14.29
N ALA A 336 -22.90 -22.37 -13.53
CA ALA A 336 -23.00 -20.97 -13.92
C ALA A 336 -22.17 -20.68 -15.17
N ARG A 337 -22.70 -19.85 -16.03
CA ARG A 337 -22.05 -19.48 -17.30
C ARG A 337 -21.35 -18.14 -17.16
N PRO A 338 -20.15 -17.98 -17.77
CA PRO A 338 -19.49 -16.70 -17.83
C PRO A 338 -20.36 -15.64 -18.53
N LEU A 339 -20.45 -14.45 -17.96
CA LEU A 339 -21.06 -13.26 -18.57
C LEU A 339 -19.98 -12.29 -19.05
N LEU A 340 -19.02 -11.97 -18.19
CA LEU A 340 -18.07 -10.90 -18.40
C LEU A 340 -16.86 -11.12 -17.50
N SER A 341 -15.66 -10.82 -18.01
CA SER A 341 -14.47 -10.59 -17.19
C SER A 341 -14.09 -9.13 -17.32
N TYR A 342 -14.03 -8.41 -16.20
CA TYR A 342 -13.69 -6.99 -16.17
C TYR A 342 -12.29 -6.81 -15.59
N GLU A 343 -11.40 -6.18 -16.36
CA GLU A 343 -10.05 -5.84 -15.93
C GLU A 343 -9.98 -4.43 -15.37
N GLY A 344 -9.48 -4.29 -14.14
CA GLY A 344 -9.23 -3.03 -13.46
C GLY A 344 -7.89 -2.38 -13.84
N LEU A 345 -7.36 -1.55 -12.92
CA LEU A 345 -6.06 -0.88 -13.11
C LEU A 345 -4.91 -1.91 -13.16
N ASN A 346 -3.76 -1.46 -13.69
CA ASN A 346 -2.54 -2.27 -13.64
C ASN A 346 -1.73 -2.03 -12.35
N LEU A 347 -0.77 -2.92 -12.08
CA LEU A 347 0.04 -2.88 -10.85
C LEU A 347 0.94 -1.63 -10.76
N ALA A 348 1.42 -1.10 -11.89
CA ALA A 348 2.19 0.15 -11.88
C ALA A 348 1.34 1.32 -11.36
N GLU A 349 0.10 1.46 -11.86
CA GLU A 349 -0.88 2.47 -11.41
C GLU A 349 -1.24 2.26 -9.93
N ALA A 350 -1.47 1.01 -9.51
CA ALA A 350 -1.75 0.68 -8.12
C ALA A 350 -0.59 1.06 -7.20
N SER A 351 0.66 0.77 -7.62
CA SER A 351 1.86 1.10 -6.86
C SER A 351 2.05 2.61 -6.68
N GLN A 352 1.71 3.42 -7.71
CA GLN A 352 1.70 4.88 -7.59
C GLN A 352 0.71 5.35 -6.52
N ASP A 353 -0.53 4.87 -6.56
CA ASP A 353 -1.55 5.24 -5.56
C ASP A 353 -1.14 4.81 -4.15
N ILE A 354 -0.60 3.59 -4.00
CA ILE A 354 -0.12 3.07 -2.72
C ILE A 354 0.99 3.94 -2.15
N ASN A 355 2.00 4.27 -2.96
CA ASN A 355 3.18 4.97 -2.47
C ASN A 355 2.94 6.48 -2.34
N LYS A 356 2.26 7.14 -3.31
CA LYS A 356 2.00 8.57 -3.30
C LYS A 356 0.98 8.97 -2.24
N PHE A 357 -0.09 8.20 -2.06
CA PHE A 357 -1.17 8.52 -1.12
C PHE A 357 -1.13 7.68 0.16
N SER A 358 -0.18 6.76 0.26
CA SER A 358 -0.02 5.87 1.42
C SER A 358 -1.26 5.00 1.71
N ASN A 359 -1.96 4.54 0.64
CA ASN A 359 -3.20 3.80 0.77
C ASN A 359 -2.97 2.42 1.41
N ASN A 360 -3.50 2.24 2.64
CA ASN A 360 -3.32 1.00 3.39
C ASN A 360 -4.11 -0.16 2.78
N VAL A 361 -5.35 0.11 2.38
CA VAL A 361 -6.26 -0.92 1.87
C VAL A 361 -5.73 -1.52 0.58
N MET A 362 -5.28 -0.66 -0.35
CA MET A 362 -4.62 -1.11 -1.59
C MET A 362 -3.35 -1.92 -1.32
N ALA A 363 -2.52 -1.49 -0.36
CA ALA A 363 -1.30 -2.22 -0.02
C ALA A 363 -1.59 -3.62 0.53
N ARG A 364 -2.63 -3.77 1.39
CA ARG A 364 -3.10 -5.06 1.89
C ARG A 364 -3.62 -5.95 0.76
N GLN A 365 -4.38 -5.39 -0.19
CA GLN A 365 -4.85 -6.11 -1.37
C GLN A 365 -3.67 -6.65 -2.21
N VAL A 366 -2.67 -5.82 -2.48
CA VAL A 366 -1.47 -6.23 -3.22
C VAL A 366 -0.69 -7.30 -2.48
N PHE A 367 -0.56 -7.19 -1.15
CA PHE A 367 0.10 -8.20 -0.33
C PHE A 367 -0.61 -9.56 -0.39
N LEU A 368 -1.94 -9.58 -0.33
CA LEU A 368 -2.72 -10.81 -0.48
C LEU A 368 -2.74 -11.32 -1.93
N THR A 369 -2.64 -10.42 -2.92
CA THR A 369 -2.49 -10.83 -4.33
C THR A 369 -1.20 -11.64 -4.54
N LEU A 370 -0.10 -11.28 -3.86
CA LEU A 370 1.12 -12.09 -3.90
C LEU A 370 0.88 -13.53 -3.42
N ALA A 371 0.14 -13.70 -2.32
CA ALA A 371 -0.24 -15.02 -1.83
C ALA A 371 -1.16 -15.74 -2.82
N LEU A 372 -2.19 -15.06 -3.32
CA LEU A 372 -3.15 -15.62 -4.27
C LEU A 372 -2.49 -16.17 -5.53
N GLU A 373 -1.59 -15.39 -6.14
CA GLU A 373 -0.95 -15.72 -7.41
C GLU A 373 0.20 -16.72 -7.28
N LYS A 374 0.88 -16.78 -6.13
CA LYS A 374 2.08 -17.63 -5.95
C LYS A 374 1.84 -18.87 -5.12
N ILE A 375 0.80 -18.89 -4.30
CA ILE A 375 0.46 -20.04 -3.44
C ILE A 375 -0.91 -20.60 -3.83
N GLY A 376 -1.89 -19.73 -4.13
CA GLY A 376 -3.25 -20.11 -4.50
C GLY A 376 -4.28 -19.64 -3.48
N LYS A 377 -5.53 -19.98 -3.72
CA LYS A 377 -6.66 -19.62 -2.87
C LYS A 377 -6.94 -20.69 -1.79
N PRO A 378 -7.42 -20.30 -0.62
CA PRO A 378 -7.62 -18.90 -0.21
C PRO A 378 -6.31 -18.21 0.18
N ALA A 379 -6.11 -16.95 -0.26
CA ALA A 379 -4.96 -16.17 0.14
C ALA A 379 -5.09 -15.70 1.59
N ASP A 380 -3.97 -15.74 2.32
CA ASP A 380 -3.87 -15.33 3.71
C ASP A 380 -2.57 -14.56 4.00
N ILE A 381 -2.45 -14.06 5.23
CA ILE A 381 -1.27 -13.31 5.67
C ILE A 381 0.00 -14.17 5.70
N PRO A 382 0.01 -15.39 6.24
CA PRO A 382 1.18 -16.27 6.20
C PRO A 382 1.67 -16.57 4.78
N GLY A 383 0.74 -16.71 3.84
CA GLY A 383 1.06 -16.88 2.41
C GLY A 383 1.78 -15.68 1.84
N GLY A 384 1.30 -14.47 2.11
CA GLY A 384 1.95 -13.23 1.70
C GLY A 384 3.36 -13.06 2.29
N GLU A 385 3.51 -13.33 3.58
CA GLU A 385 4.80 -13.33 4.27
C GLU A 385 5.78 -14.32 3.64
N LYS A 386 5.34 -15.55 3.36
CA LYS A 386 6.15 -16.58 2.72
C LYS A 386 6.66 -16.16 1.35
N VAL A 387 5.81 -15.53 0.53
CA VAL A 387 6.20 -15.03 -0.80
C VAL A 387 7.23 -13.92 -0.69
N VAL A 388 7.03 -12.94 0.21
CA VAL A 388 7.98 -11.84 0.44
C VAL A 388 9.32 -12.36 0.90
N LYS A 389 9.37 -13.26 1.89
CA LYS A 389 10.62 -13.86 2.40
C LYS A 389 11.34 -14.68 1.33
N ALA A 390 10.61 -15.45 0.53
CA ALA A 390 11.19 -16.21 -0.58
C ALA A 390 11.83 -15.29 -1.64
N TRP A 391 11.17 -14.18 -1.97
CA TRP A 391 11.72 -13.19 -2.89
C TRP A 391 13.00 -12.56 -2.34
N LEU A 392 13.01 -12.16 -1.06
CA LEU A 392 14.23 -11.61 -0.42
C LEU A 392 15.40 -12.60 -0.55
N MET A 393 15.18 -13.89 -0.26
CA MET A 393 16.20 -14.92 -0.41
C MET A 393 16.69 -15.06 -1.86
N GLN A 394 15.80 -15.00 -2.85
CA GLN A 394 16.14 -15.03 -4.27
C GLN A 394 17.01 -13.84 -4.69
N GLN A 395 16.80 -12.66 -4.07
CA GLN A 395 17.64 -11.48 -4.28
C GLN A 395 18.96 -11.52 -3.49
N GLY A 396 19.22 -12.59 -2.73
CA GLY A 396 20.40 -12.70 -1.86
C GLY A 396 20.32 -11.80 -0.62
N LEU A 397 19.12 -11.39 -0.23
CA LEU A 397 18.87 -10.51 0.91
C LEU A 397 18.49 -11.34 2.16
N SER A 398 19.09 -10.99 3.29
CA SER A 398 18.77 -11.59 4.59
C SER A 398 18.29 -10.50 5.55
N PHE A 399 16.99 -10.53 5.91
CA PHE A 399 16.37 -9.60 6.83
C PHE A 399 15.78 -10.38 8.03
N PRO A 400 16.64 -10.89 8.93
CA PRO A 400 16.20 -11.79 10.01
C PRO A 400 15.25 -11.11 11.00
N GLU A 401 15.35 -9.80 11.16
CA GLU A 401 14.50 -9.00 12.03
C GLU A 401 13.16 -8.60 11.40
N LEU A 402 12.92 -8.95 10.13
CA LEU A 402 11.71 -8.56 9.40
C LEU A 402 10.48 -9.25 9.99
N VAL A 403 9.56 -8.44 10.49
CA VAL A 403 8.18 -8.82 10.81
C VAL A 403 7.25 -8.08 9.87
N ILE A 404 6.50 -8.79 9.05
CA ILE A 404 5.49 -8.24 8.16
C ILE A 404 4.14 -8.92 8.42
N GLU A 405 3.12 -8.13 8.75
CA GLU A 405 1.79 -8.67 9.10
C GLU A 405 0.74 -8.45 8.03
N ASN A 406 0.79 -7.30 7.35
CA ASN A 406 -0.26 -6.96 6.38
C ASN A 406 0.23 -6.21 5.14
N GLY A 407 1.54 -5.98 5.03
CA GLY A 407 2.15 -5.29 3.90
C GLY A 407 1.83 -3.79 3.79
N SER A 408 1.09 -3.22 4.75
CA SER A 408 0.70 -1.80 4.71
C SER A 408 1.40 -0.93 5.75
N GLY A 409 1.97 -1.52 6.79
CA GLY A 409 2.54 -0.80 7.93
C GLY A 409 1.51 -0.33 8.94
N LEU A 410 0.27 -0.75 8.81
CA LEU A 410 -0.77 -0.47 9.79
C LEU A 410 -0.78 -1.59 10.84
N SER A 411 0.31 -1.68 11.60
CA SER A 411 0.53 -2.64 12.67
C SER A 411 1.51 -2.07 13.70
N ARG A 412 1.35 -2.51 14.97
CA ARG A 412 2.29 -2.19 16.04
C ARG A 412 3.47 -3.18 16.09
N ASN A 413 3.32 -4.35 15.47
CA ASN A 413 4.29 -5.44 15.54
C ASN A 413 5.24 -5.46 14.34
N GLU A 414 4.86 -4.84 13.19
CA GLU A 414 5.76 -4.80 12.03
C GLU A 414 7.09 -4.15 12.38
N ALA A 415 8.18 -4.77 11.91
CA ALA A 415 9.53 -4.38 12.26
C ALA A 415 10.51 -4.64 11.11
N ILE A 416 11.45 -3.73 10.92
CA ILE A 416 12.60 -3.84 10.01
C ILE A 416 13.68 -2.84 10.45
N SER A 417 14.95 -3.09 10.11
CA SER A 417 16.02 -2.13 10.33
C SER A 417 16.08 -1.07 9.21
N ALA A 418 16.57 0.12 9.52
CA ALA A 418 16.79 1.16 8.52
C ALA A 418 17.82 0.70 7.48
N LYS A 419 18.83 -0.05 7.88
CA LYS A 419 19.84 -0.68 7.01
C LYS A 419 19.19 -1.59 5.98
N ASN A 420 18.31 -2.50 6.41
CA ASN A 420 17.70 -3.48 5.52
C ASN A 420 16.67 -2.85 4.58
N LEU A 421 15.88 -1.88 5.04
CA LEU A 421 14.99 -1.14 4.14
C LEU A 421 15.79 -0.27 3.14
N ASN A 422 16.94 0.27 3.54
CA ASN A 422 17.84 1.00 2.64
C ASN A 422 18.51 0.05 1.63
N THR A 423 18.91 -1.16 2.05
CA THR A 423 19.44 -2.20 1.16
C THR A 423 18.41 -2.62 0.11
N LEU A 424 17.14 -2.69 0.49
CA LEU A 424 16.04 -2.93 -0.45
C LEU A 424 15.99 -1.87 -1.56
N LEU A 425 16.14 -0.58 -1.21
CA LEU A 425 16.16 0.52 -2.19
C LEU A 425 17.36 0.42 -3.14
N ILE A 426 18.53 0.04 -2.63
CA ILE A 426 19.72 -0.18 -3.45
C ILE A 426 19.49 -1.34 -4.42
N THR A 427 18.92 -2.45 -3.95
CA THR A 427 18.57 -3.61 -4.78
C THR A 427 17.60 -3.24 -5.88
N ALA A 428 16.59 -2.42 -5.57
CA ALA A 428 15.59 -1.96 -6.53
C ALA A 428 16.19 -1.24 -7.75
N GLN A 429 17.31 -0.54 -7.58
CA GLN A 429 18.02 0.13 -8.69
C GLN A 429 18.57 -0.84 -9.75
N GLY A 430 18.88 -2.08 -9.35
CA GLY A 430 19.39 -3.11 -10.24
C GLY A 430 18.31 -3.93 -10.94
N LEU A 431 17.05 -3.77 -10.59
CA LEU A 431 15.94 -4.56 -11.15
C LEU A 431 15.39 -3.95 -12.45
N PRO A 432 14.89 -4.76 -13.38
CA PRO A 432 14.27 -4.27 -14.62
C PRO A 432 13.09 -3.32 -14.38
N ILE A 433 12.45 -3.40 -13.21
CA ILE A 433 11.29 -2.58 -12.82
C ILE A 433 11.69 -1.30 -12.07
N SER A 434 12.98 -0.99 -11.98
CA SER A 434 13.54 0.12 -11.20
C SER A 434 12.84 1.46 -11.47
N GLU A 435 12.70 1.84 -12.75
CA GLU A 435 12.08 3.09 -13.15
C GLU A 435 10.63 3.17 -12.68
N VAL A 436 9.85 2.12 -12.91
CA VAL A 436 8.43 2.06 -12.50
C VAL A 436 8.30 2.16 -10.98
N PHE A 437 9.19 1.49 -10.24
CA PHE A 437 9.18 1.56 -8.77
C PHE A 437 9.53 2.96 -8.27
N ILE A 438 10.59 3.58 -8.78
CA ILE A 438 11.02 4.93 -8.39
C ILE A 438 9.95 5.96 -8.72
N ASP A 439 9.32 5.88 -9.89
CA ASP A 439 8.24 6.76 -10.33
C ASP A 439 6.95 6.60 -9.51
N SER A 440 6.79 5.47 -8.85
CA SER A 440 5.68 5.29 -7.90
C SER A 440 5.82 6.13 -6.62
N LEU A 441 7.03 6.61 -6.30
CA LEU A 441 7.28 7.40 -5.09
C LEU A 441 6.86 8.86 -5.28
N PRO A 442 6.27 9.50 -4.26
CA PRO A 442 5.88 10.91 -4.35
C PRO A 442 7.10 11.84 -4.33
N ILE A 443 7.06 12.87 -5.17
CA ILE A 443 8.07 13.93 -5.25
C ILE A 443 7.78 14.99 -4.19
N ALA A 444 8.76 15.27 -3.34
CA ALA A 444 8.65 16.32 -2.32
C ALA A 444 8.42 17.69 -2.95
N GLY A 445 7.53 18.48 -2.35
CA GLY A 445 7.15 19.81 -2.83
C GLY A 445 6.06 19.81 -3.91
N SER A 446 5.63 18.64 -4.43
CA SER A 446 4.63 18.57 -5.51
C SER A 446 3.59 17.48 -5.36
N GLU A 447 3.93 16.29 -4.84
CA GLU A 447 3.06 15.13 -4.92
C GLU A 447 2.68 14.51 -3.57
N GLY A 448 1.52 13.85 -3.56
CA GLY A 448 1.06 12.94 -2.52
C GLY A 448 1.20 13.46 -1.09
N THR A 449 1.68 12.60 -0.20
CA THR A 449 1.86 12.92 1.23
C THR A 449 2.99 13.91 1.51
N VAL A 450 3.85 14.20 0.52
CA VAL A 450 5.01 15.10 0.67
C VAL A 450 4.90 16.38 -0.17
N ARG A 451 3.72 16.67 -0.75
CA ARG A 451 3.50 17.85 -1.62
C ARG A 451 3.83 19.20 -0.98
N HIS A 452 3.81 19.29 0.34
CA HIS A 452 4.11 20.52 1.09
C HIS A 452 5.45 20.48 1.82
N ARG A 453 6.24 19.40 1.62
CA ARG A 453 7.55 19.25 2.27
C ARG A 453 8.67 19.86 1.41
N LEU A 454 9.70 20.36 2.06
CA LEU A 454 10.93 20.90 1.43
C LEU A 454 10.69 22.05 0.43
N VAL A 455 9.52 22.68 0.42
CA VAL A 455 9.19 23.75 -0.55
C VAL A 455 10.17 24.93 -0.45
N LYS A 456 10.57 25.31 0.77
CA LYS A 456 11.53 26.40 1.00
C LYS A 456 12.94 25.98 0.57
N GLU A 457 13.35 24.78 0.92
CA GLU A 457 14.66 24.19 0.60
C GLU A 457 14.82 24.05 -0.90
N LEU A 458 13.84 23.51 -1.61
CA LEU A 458 13.84 23.35 -3.07
C LEU A 458 13.89 24.69 -3.82
N ARG A 459 13.31 25.76 -3.26
CA ARG A 459 13.39 27.11 -3.86
C ARG A 459 14.82 27.62 -4.00
N LYS A 460 15.76 27.20 -3.16
CA LYS A 460 17.18 27.58 -3.23
C LYS A 460 17.83 27.13 -4.53
N PHE A 461 17.31 26.09 -5.15
CA PHE A 461 17.87 25.46 -6.36
C PHE A 461 17.16 25.86 -7.66
N LEU A 462 16.22 26.83 -7.62
CA LEU A 462 15.46 27.24 -8.81
C LEU A 462 16.33 27.80 -9.92
N HIS A 463 17.51 28.33 -9.58
CA HIS A 463 18.50 28.88 -10.51
C HIS A 463 19.33 27.80 -11.24
N LEU A 464 19.31 26.55 -10.77
CA LEU A 464 20.08 25.44 -11.36
C LEU A 464 19.35 24.86 -12.57
N LYS A 465 20.12 24.49 -13.60
CA LYS A 465 19.59 23.74 -14.78
C LYS A 465 19.07 22.37 -14.35
N LYS A 466 19.83 21.61 -13.54
CA LYS A 466 19.43 20.35 -12.93
C LYS A 466 19.17 20.59 -11.45
N LYS A 467 17.91 20.50 -11.07
CA LYS A 467 17.47 20.70 -9.69
C LYS A 467 17.55 19.38 -8.93
N PRO A 468 17.86 19.39 -7.62
CA PRO A 468 17.71 18.21 -6.80
C PRO A 468 16.25 17.77 -6.76
N GLU A 469 16.05 16.45 -6.68
CA GLU A 469 14.74 15.83 -6.53
C GLU A 469 14.73 14.87 -5.36
N VAL A 470 13.65 14.84 -4.61
CA VAL A 470 13.47 13.98 -3.44
C VAL A 470 12.22 13.14 -3.64
N ARG A 471 12.38 11.84 -3.78
CA ARG A 471 11.30 10.86 -3.94
C ARG A 471 11.25 9.96 -2.71
N ILE A 472 10.32 10.21 -1.81
CA ILE A 472 10.28 9.52 -0.51
C ILE A 472 8.89 9.07 -0.12
N LYS A 473 8.82 7.86 0.41
CA LYS A 473 7.67 7.33 1.13
C LYS A 473 7.72 7.79 2.59
N THR A 474 6.61 8.27 3.12
CA THR A 474 6.45 8.56 4.54
C THR A 474 5.79 7.41 5.29
N GLY A 475 6.15 7.24 6.56
CA GLY A 475 5.50 6.36 7.52
C GLY A 475 5.07 7.13 8.76
N ALA A 476 3.85 6.93 9.22
CA ALA A 476 3.34 7.56 10.42
C ALA A 476 2.33 6.66 11.14
N LEU A 477 2.56 6.47 12.43
CA LEU A 477 1.61 5.97 13.42
C LEU A 477 1.69 6.87 14.67
N ASN A 478 0.87 6.61 15.67
CA ASN A 478 1.11 7.21 16.98
C ASN A 478 2.53 6.85 17.43
N GLN A 479 3.35 7.81 17.88
CA GLN A 479 4.74 7.64 18.29
C GLN A 479 5.72 7.18 17.19
N VAL A 480 5.33 7.18 15.91
CA VAL A 480 6.19 6.79 14.79
C VAL A 480 6.16 7.85 13.68
N ARG A 481 7.35 8.25 13.23
CA ARG A 481 7.57 9.10 12.05
C ARG A 481 8.77 8.59 11.27
N ASN A 482 8.56 8.25 10.01
CA ASN A 482 9.58 7.62 9.18
C ASN A 482 9.58 8.21 7.77
N ILE A 483 10.73 8.09 7.11
CA ILE A 483 10.89 8.32 5.67
C ILE A 483 11.80 7.23 5.09
N SER A 484 11.58 6.88 3.83
CA SER A 484 12.47 6.01 3.05
C SER A 484 12.30 6.29 1.55
N GLY A 485 13.39 6.31 0.78
CA GLY A 485 13.37 6.57 -0.65
C GLY A 485 14.69 7.10 -1.19
N TYR A 486 14.61 8.00 -2.18
CA TYR A 486 15.78 8.47 -2.91
C TYR A 486 15.91 9.99 -2.88
N VAL A 487 17.16 10.47 -2.86
CA VAL A 487 17.52 11.87 -3.08
C VAL A 487 18.45 11.95 -4.28
N PHE A 488 18.04 12.68 -5.29
CA PHE A 488 18.88 13.07 -6.43
C PHE A 488 19.42 14.47 -6.14
N SER A 489 20.71 14.56 -5.88
CA SER A 489 21.36 15.80 -5.39
C SER A 489 21.59 16.81 -6.52
N LYS A 490 22.03 18.03 -6.16
CA LYS A 490 22.35 19.10 -7.10
C LYS A 490 23.47 18.73 -8.09
N SER A 491 24.42 17.87 -7.72
CA SER A 491 25.48 17.37 -8.60
C SER A 491 25.05 16.14 -9.42
N GLY A 492 23.86 15.59 -9.14
CA GLY A 492 23.35 14.38 -9.80
C GLY A 492 23.72 13.09 -9.09
N ARG A 493 24.28 13.12 -7.88
CA ARG A 493 24.47 11.92 -7.06
C ARG A 493 23.11 11.37 -6.62
N ILE A 494 23.03 10.07 -6.46
CA ILE A 494 21.82 9.37 -6.05
C ILE A 494 22.07 8.78 -4.66
N TYR A 495 21.23 9.11 -3.71
CA TYR A 495 21.27 8.57 -2.36
C TYR A 495 20.00 7.76 -2.08
N ALA A 496 20.16 6.52 -1.62
CA ALA A 496 19.11 5.81 -0.90
C ALA A 496 19.15 6.29 0.56
N VAL A 497 18.01 6.64 1.11
CA VAL A 497 17.88 7.15 2.47
C VAL A 497 16.71 6.49 3.19
N THR A 498 16.96 6.00 4.41
CA THR A 498 15.95 5.53 5.34
C THR A 498 16.20 6.16 6.70
N SER A 499 15.17 6.76 7.30
CA SER A 499 15.24 7.34 8.63
C SER A 499 13.97 7.03 9.41
N PHE A 500 14.15 6.37 10.56
CA PHE A 500 13.09 5.98 11.49
C PHE A 500 13.19 6.78 12.78
N ILE A 501 12.04 7.20 13.29
CA ILE A 501 11.86 7.84 14.60
C ILE A 501 10.69 7.12 15.27
N ASN A 502 10.99 6.36 16.33
CA ASN A 502 10.01 5.68 17.18
C ASN A 502 10.12 6.26 18.59
N ASP A 503 9.37 7.32 18.88
CA ASP A 503 9.47 8.13 20.09
C ASP A 503 8.11 8.71 20.48
N PRO A 504 7.77 8.85 21.76
CA PRO A 504 6.54 9.54 22.17
C PRO A 504 6.36 10.94 21.56
N LYS A 505 7.47 11.62 21.24
CA LYS A 505 7.49 12.94 20.59
C LYS A 505 7.72 12.87 19.07
N ALA A 506 7.53 11.72 18.43
CA ALA A 506 7.81 11.53 16.99
C ALA A 506 7.08 12.53 16.08
N ASN A 507 5.95 13.09 16.51
CA ASN A 507 5.25 14.16 15.80
C ASN A 507 6.10 15.42 15.56
N ARG A 508 7.16 15.64 16.37
CA ARG A 508 8.15 16.74 16.23
C ARG A 508 9.33 16.36 15.31
N GLY A 509 9.37 15.13 14.80
CA GLY A 509 10.50 14.59 14.05
C GLY A 509 10.60 15.05 12.60
N GLN A 510 9.62 15.80 12.07
CA GLN A 510 9.62 16.21 10.66
C GLN A 510 10.86 17.05 10.32
N GLU A 511 11.25 17.98 11.18
CA GLU A 511 12.41 18.85 10.96
C GLU A 511 13.71 18.04 10.88
N ILE A 512 13.86 16.95 11.65
CA ILE A 512 15.03 16.07 11.60
C ILE A 512 15.17 15.47 10.19
N HIS A 513 14.08 14.96 9.65
CA HIS A 513 14.05 14.41 8.28
C HIS A 513 14.32 15.49 7.23
N ASP A 514 13.73 16.67 7.37
CA ASP A 514 13.89 17.77 6.39
C ASP A 514 15.34 18.29 6.37
N GLN A 515 16.02 18.34 7.52
CA GLN A 515 17.46 18.67 7.60
C GLN A 515 18.34 17.59 6.98
N LEU A 516 18.01 16.30 7.19
CA LEU A 516 18.72 15.19 6.55
C LEU A 516 18.59 15.24 5.03
N LEU A 517 17.37 15.43 4.52
CA LEU A 517 17.10 15.50 3.08
C LEU A 517 17.76 16.76 2.47
N GLY A 518 17.70 17.90 3.16
CA GLY A 518 18.36 19.14 2.74
C GLY A 518 19.88 18.98 2.61
N TRP A 519 20.51 18.30 3.57
CA TRP A 519 21.94 17.99 3.52
C TRP A 519 22.29 17.10 2.32
N LEU A 520 21.46 16.10 2.00
CA LEU A 520 21.68 15.23 0.84
C LEU A 520 21.44 15.94 -0.50
N MET A 521 20.48 16.87 -0.56
CA MET A 521 20.28 17.71 -1.75
C MET A 521 21.50 18.56 -2.10
N GLU A 522 22.29 18.98 -1.07
CA GLU A 522 23.55 19.72 -1.19
C GLU A 522 24.79 18.82 -1.39
N ASP A 523 24.61 17.55 -1.77
CA ASP A 523 25.64 16.54 -1.99
C ASP A 523 26.16 15.80 -0.75
N GLY A 524 25.54 15.98 0.42
CA GLY A 524 25.97 15.31 1.63
C GLY A 524 27.39 15.72 2.08
N PRO A 525 28.22 14.80 2.59
CA PRO A 525 29.58 15.12 3.00
C PRO A 525 30.47 15.42 1.79
N ASP A 526 31.39 16.38 1.93
CA ASP A 526 32.46 16.58 0.96
C ASP A 526 33.28 15.26 0.86
N PRO A 527 33.53 14.73 -0.35
CA PRO A 527 34.38 13.55 -0.53
C PRO A 527 35.75 13.67 0.11
N LYS A 528 36.24 14.91 0.38
CA LYS A 528 37.51 15.17 1.04
C LYS A 528 37.42 15.08 2.57
N GLU A 529 36.23 15.25 3.17
CA GLU A 529 36.00 15.13 4.62
C GLU A 529 35.71 13.68 5.06
N ALA A 530 35.51 12.79 4.13
CA ALA A 530 35.27 11.35 4.35
C ALA A 530 36.55 10.50 4.35
N ARG A 531 37.76 11.15 4.46
CA ARG A 531 39.05 10.48 4.59
C ARG A 531 39.54 10.42 6.03
#